data_abded0d21973bee9a4787c4e5bb45f48
#
_entry.id   abded0d21973bee9a4787c4e5bb45f48
#
_cell.length_a   1.000
_cell.length_b   1.000
_cell.length_c   1.000
_cell.angle_alpha   90.00
_cell.angle_beta   90.00
_cell.angle_gamma   90.00
#
_symmetry.space_group_name_H-M   'P 1'
#
loop_
_entity.id
_entity.type
_entity.pdbx_description
1 polymer ?
#
loop_
_entity_poly.entity_id
_entity_poly.type
_entity_poly.pdbx_seq_one_letter_code
_entity_poly.pdbx_strand_id
1 'polypeptide(L)'
;MPKGSPELTAARKEEIVNACEQLYQTMSFKDITLKEIGAVTSFTRTSIYNYFQTKEEIFLALYEKEYDRWNEELIAIFEEHETLSAEALADLLAKTIANRPVLLKLLAMNNYDMEANSRPELLASFKRAYGASMQNICRLLGKFCPQMSVEEKQNFIYIFFPFMFGIYPYPSVTEKQTEA
;
A
#
# COMPACT_ATOMS: atom_id res chain seq x y z
N MET A 1 -23.07 -13.68 8.37
CA MET A 1 -21.86 -13.69 9.24
C MET A 1 -20.96 -14.84 8.81
N PRO A 2 -19.63 -14.63 8.66
CA PRO A 2 -18.72 -15.74 8.38
C PRO A 2 -18.81 -16.77 9.50
N LYS A 3 -19.06 -18.01 9.14
CA LYS A 3 -19.02 -19.15 10.10
C LYS A 3 -17.55 -19.58 10.22
N GLY A 4 -16.87 -19.19 11.28
CA GLY A 4 -15.48 -19.60 11.55
C GLY A 4 -14.89 -18.84 12.73
N SER A 5 -13.76 -19.34 13.27
CA SER A 5 -13.01 -18.60 14.28
C SER A 5 -12.46 -17.27 13.70
N PRO A 6 -12.08 -16.29 14.54
CA PRO A 6 -11.43 -15.06 14.09
C PRO A 6 -10.19 -15.34 13.22
N GLU A 7 -9.38 -16.33 13.58
CA GLU A 7 -8.16 -16.74 12.86
C GLU A 7 -8.50 -17.26 11.45
N LEU A 8 -9.52 -18.11 11.35
CA LEU A 8 -9.97 -18.64 10.06
C LEU A 8 -10.52 -17.51 9.17
N THR A 9 -11.22 -16.54 9.77
CA THR A 9 -11.74 -15.38 9.05
C THR A 9 -10.60 -14.49 8.54
N ALA A 10 -9.54 -14.27 9.33
CA ALA A 10 -8.35 -13.53 8.94
C ALA A 10 -7.60 -14.22 7.79
N ALA A 11 -7.33 -15.52 7.93
CA ALA A 11 -6.65 -16.31 6.89
C ALA A 11 -7.40 -16.30 5.55
N ARG A 12 -8.73 -16.35 5.58
CA ARG A 12 -9.55 -16.26 4.37
C ARG A 12 -9.56 -14.89 3.72
N LYS A 13 -9.58 -13.81 4.51
CA LYS A 13 -9.41 -12.45 4.00
C LYS A 13 -8.05 -12.29 3.34
N GLU A 14 -7.00 -12.80 3.98
CA GLU A 14 -5.65 -12.77 3.47
C GLU A 14 -5.53 -13.52 2.13
N GLU A 15 -6.13 -14.71 1.99
CA GLU A 15 -6.15 -15.44 0.72
C GLU A 15 -6.77 -14.60 -0.41
N ILE A 16 -7.91 -13.93 -0.14
CA ILE A 16 -8.58 -13.07 -1.12
C ILE A 16 -7.71 -11.87 -1.51
N VAL A 17 -7.06 -11.23 -0.54
CA VAL A 17 -6.16 -10.09 -0.78
C VAL A 17 -4.91 -10.52 -1.55
N ASN A 18 -4.33 -11.70 -1.24
CA ASN A 18 -3.18 -12.26 -1.95
C ASN A 18 -3.52 -12.57 -3.42
N ALA A 19 -4.71 -13.11 -3.67
CA ALA A 19 -5.20 -13.35 -5.03
C ALA A 19 -5.38 -12.04 -5.81
N CYS A 20 -5.91 -11.00 -5.16
CA CYS A 20 -6.02 -9.67 -5.74
C CYS A 20 -4.64 -9.09 -6.07
N GLU A 21 -3.67 -9.20 -5.16
CA GLU A 21 -2.27 -8.78 -5.37
C GLU A 21 -1.65 -9.47 -6.59
N GLN A 22 -1.81 -10.81 -6.69
CA GLN A 22 -1.29 -11.58 -7.82
C GLN A 22 -1.88 -11.12 -9.17
N LEU A 23 -3.19 -10.95 -9.24
CA LEU A 23 -3.85 -10.45 -10.46
C LEU A 23 -3.42 -9.03 -10.79
N TYR A 24 -3.28 -8.18 -9.78
CA TYR A 24 -2.94 -6.77 -9.96
C TYR A 24 -1.52 -6.54 -10.48
N GLN A 25 -0.62 -7.51 -10.39
CA GLN A 25 0.71 -7.44 -11.01
C GLN A 25 0.62 -7.27 -12.54
N THR A 26 -0.35 -7.95 -13.17
CA THR A 26 -0.48 -7.99 -14.64
C THR A 26 -1.76 -7.34 -15.17
N MET A 27 -2.79 -7.19 -14.35
CA MET A 27 -4.08 -6.64 -14.75
C MET A 27 -4.26 -5.21 -14.21
N SER A 28 -5.13 -4.43 -14.86
CA SER A 28 -5.54 -3.12 -14.33
C SER A 28 -6.63 -3.26 -13.26
N PHE A 29 -6.81 -2.23 -12.42
CA PHE A 29 -7.92 -2.18 -11.47
C PHE A 29 -9.29 -2.40 -12.13
N LYS A 30 -9.47 -1.88 -13.35
CA LYS A 30 -10.75 -1.98 -14.08
C LYS A 30 -11.07 -3.41 -14.49
N ASP A 31 -10.04 -4.17 -14.85
CA ASP A 31 -10.18 -5.53 -15.38
C ASP A 31 -10.33 -6.58 -14.28
N ILE A 32 -9.89 -6.28 -13.05
CA ILE A 32 -10.06 -7.17 -11.90
C ILE A 32 -11.48 -7.04 -11.37
N THR A 33 -12.18 -8.18 -11.31
CA THR A 33 -13.52 -8.30 -10.71
C THR A 33 -13.51 -9.38 -9.64
N LEU A 34 -14.58 -9.45 -8.82
CA LEU A 34 -14.74 -10.55 -7.86
C LEU A 34 -14.81 -11.93 -8.50
N LYS A 35 -15.12 -12.00 -9.79
CA LYS A 35 -15.10 -13.26 -10.57
C LYS A 35 -13.67 -13.71 -10.83
N GLU A 36 -12.80 -12.82 -11.28
CA GLU A 36 -11.38 -13.09 -11.53
C GLU A 36 -10.67 -13.47 -10.22
N ILE A 37 -10.94 -12.74 -9.11
CA ILE A 37 -10.40 -13.08 -7.79
C ILE A 37 -10.88 -14.47 -7.35
N GLY A 38 -12.17 -14.77 -7.53
CA GLY A 38 -12.71 -16.09 -7.20
C GLY A 38 -12.12 -17.22 -8.04
N ALA A 39 -11.70 -16.96 -9.28
CA ALA A 39 -11.11 -17.96 -10.16
C ALA A 39 -9.70 -18.43 -9.73
N VAL A 40 -8.98 -17.62 -8.94
CA VAL A 40 -7.63 -17.92 -8.44
C VAL A 40 -7.57 -18.13 -6.93
N THR A 41 -8.72 -18.29 -6.27
CA THR A 41 -8.84 -18.62 -4.85
C THR A 41 -9.61 -19.91 -4.66
N SER A 42 -9.65 -20.44 -3.43
CA SER A 42 -10.53 -21.53 -3.02
C SER A 42 -12.02 -21.10 -2.91
N PHE A 43 -12.35 -19.85 -3.23
CA PHE A 43 -13.66 -19.23 -3.03
C PHE A 43 -14.45 -19.10 -4.32
N THR A 44 -15.76 -19.26 -4.21
CA THR A 44 -16.67 -18.75 -5.23
C THR A 44 -16.87 -17.23 -5.05
N ARG A 45 -17.25 -16.53 -6.13
CA ARG A 45 -17.65 -15.11 -6.06
C ARG A 45 -18.63 -14.85 -4.90
N THR A 46 -19.63 -15.72 -4.72
CA THR A 46 -20.63 -15.59 -3.65
C THR A 46 -20.00 -15.70 -2.26
N SER A 47 -18.99 -16.55 -2.09
CA SER A 47 -18.30 -16.72 -0.82
C SER A 47 -17.44 -15.52 -0.45
N ILE A 48 -16.89 -14.81 -1.43
CA ILE A 48 -16.10 -13.59 -1.22
C ILE A 48 -16.96 -12.50 -0.54
N TYR A 49 -18.23 -12.37 -0.90
CA TYR A 49 -19.14 -11.41 -0.28
C TYR A 49 -19.34 -11.57 1.23
N ASN A 50 -18.96 -12.72 1.80
CA ASN A 50 -18.96 -12.89 3.26
C ASN A 50 -17.85 -12.08 3.95
N TYR A 51 -16.83 -11.64 3.21
CA TYR A 51 -15.63 -10.96 3.72
C TYR A 51 -15.52 -9.53 3.22
N PHE A 52 -15.77 -9.31 1.93
CA PHE A 52 -15.68 -8.04 1.24
C PHE A 52 -16.94 -7.78 0.42
N GLN A 53 -17.53 -6.60 0.57
CA GLN A 53 -18.78 -6.24 -0.12
C GLN A 53 -18.53 -5.77 -1.55
N THR A 54 -17.36 -5.16 -1.79
CA THR A 54 -16.95 -4.58 -3.07
C THR A 54 -15.52 -5.00 -3.39
N LYS A 55 -15.10 -4.83 -4.65
CA LYS A 55 -13.70 -5.01 -5.01
C LYS A 55 -12.82 -3.89 -4.42
N GLU A 56 -13.41 -2.70 -4.26
CA GLU A 56 -12.76 -1.55 -3.65
C GLU A 56 -12.31 -1.86 -2.21
N GLU A 57 -13.11 -2.60 -1.45
CA GLU A 57 -12.73 -3.08 -0.12
C GLU A 57 -11.54 -4.05 -0.16
N ILE A 58 -11.45 -4.91 -1.18
CA ILE A 58 -10.31 -5.82 -1.34
C ILE A 58 -9.05 -5.02 -1.69
N PHE A 59 -9.17 -4.05 -2.59
CA PHE A 59 -8.05 -3.17 -2.95
C PHE A 59 -7.62 -2.29 -1.77
N LEU A 60 -8.54 -1.83 -0.94
CA LEU A 60 -8.22 -1.08 0.26
C LEU A 60 -7.45 -1.93 1.28
N ALA A 61 -7.84 -3.20 1.43
CA ALA A 61 -7.10 -4.17 2.25
C ALA A 61 -5.71 -4.52 1.66
N LEU A 62 -5.58 -4.57 0.33
CA LEU A 62 -4.28 -4.72 -0.33
C LEU A 62 -3.40 -3.49 -0.09
N TYR A 63 -3.98 -2.29 -0.11
CA TYR A 63 -3.28 -1.04 0.19
C TYR A 63 -2.75 -1.02 1.63
N GLU A 64 -3.59 -1.40 2.60
CA GLU A 64 -3.22 -1.56 4.01
C GLU A 64 -2.02 -2.51 4.14
N LYS A 65 -2.12 -3.71 3.55
CA LYS A 65 -1.07 -4.73 3.56
C LYS A 65 0.27 -4.21 2.99
N GLU A 66 0.22 -3.46 1.89
CA GLU A 66 1.44 -2.89 1.29
C GLU A 66 2.06 -1.80 2.18
N TYR A 67 1.23 -0.97 2.85
CA TYR A 67 1.73 -0.02 3.83
C TYR A 67 2.31 -0.69 5.08
N ASP A 68 1.68 -1.78 5.56
CA ASP A 68 2.19 -2.52 6.71
C ASP A 68 3.56 -3.12 6.40
N ARG A 69 3.73 -3.75 5.23
CA ARG A 69 5.02 -4.26 4.76
C ARG A 69 6.09 -3.15 4.64
N TRP A 70 5.68 -1.97 4.18
CA TRP A 70 6.59 -0.83 4.09
C TRP A 70 6.95 -0.30 5.47
N ASN A 71 6.00 -0.25 6.38
CA ASN A 71 6.23 0.13 7.77
C ASN A 71 7.25 -0.79 8.46
N GLU A 72 7.18 -2.11 8.20
CA GLU A 72 8.17 -3.07 8.72
C GLU A 72 9.59 -2.73 8.22
N GLU A 73 9.77 -2.41 6.94
CA GLU A 73 11.08 -1.99 6.41
C GLU A 73 11.55 -0.66 7.00
N LEU A 74 10.66 0.32 7.17
CA LEU A 74 11.01 1.61 7.79
C LEU A 74 11.45 1.43 9.25
N ILE A 75 10.78 0.54 9.98
CA ILE A 75 11.16 0.18 11.36
C ILE A 75 12.51 -0.52 11.36
N ALA A 76 12.75 -1.46 10.45
CA ALA A 76 14.04 -2.15 10.33
C ALA A 76 15.19 -1.17 10.09
N ILE A 77 15.03 -0.18 9.19
CA ILE A 77 16.03 0.88 9.00
C ILE A 77 16.32 1.62 10.32
N PHE A 78 15.28 1.93 11.09
CA PHE A 78 15.43 2.63 12.37
C PHE A 78 16.20 1.78 13.40
N GLU A 79 15.96 0.49 13.44
CA GLU A 79 16.50 -0.42 14.46
C GLU A 79 17.92 -0.91 14.12
N GLU A 80 18.21 -1.16 12.83
CA GLU A 80 19.45 -1.74 12.38
C GLU A 80 20.61 -0.73 12.27
N HIS A 81 20.33 0.57 12.23
CA HIS A 81 21.35 1.60 12.05
C HIS A 81 21.43 2.54 13.26
N GLU A 82 22.62 2.71 13.81
CA GLU A 82 22.87 3.71 14.87
C GLU A 82 23.01 5.12 14.28
N THR A 83 23.66 5.24 13.13
CA THR A 83 23.88 6.51 12.43
C THR A 83 23.78 6.30 10.94
N LEU A 84 23.23 7.30 10.23
CA LEU A 84 23.21 7.36 8.76
C LEU A 84 23.48 8.80 8.33
N SER A 85 24.18 8.99 7.19
CA SER A 85 24.18 10.28 6.52
C SER A 85 22.81 10.53 5.86
N ALA A 86 22.50 11.77 5.53
CA ALA A 86 21.26 12.12 4.83
C ALA A 86 21.16 11.41 3.47
N GLU A 87 22.27 11.29 2.75
CA GLU A 87 22.36 10.57 1.47
C GLU A 87 22.08 9.08 1.64
N ALA A 88 22.68 8.44 2.66
CA ALA A 88 22.45 7.02 2.94
C ALA A 88 20.99 6.75 3.33
N LEU A 89 20.39 7.63 4.13
CA LEU A 89 18.97 7.53 4.45
C LEU A 89 18.10 7.69 3.20
N ALA A 90 18.39 8.66 2.34
CA ALA A 90 17.66 8.89 1.09
C ALA A 90 17.73 7.67 0.16
N ASP A 91 18.92 7.05 0.03
CA ASP A 91 19.13 5.84 -0.76
C ASP A 91 18.33 4.64 -0.19
N LEU A 92 18.32 4.46 1.12
CA LEU A 92 17.54 3.40 1.77
C LEU A 92 16.04 3.63 1.55
N LEU A 93 15.52 4.84 1.76
CA LEU A 93 14.12 5.17 1.52
C LEU A 93 13.74 4.92 0.05
N ALA A 94 14.57 5.36 -0.90
CA ALA A 94 14.33 5.13 -2.32
C ALA A 94 14.28 3.62 -2.65
N LYS A 95 15.16 2.80 -2.06
CA LYS A 95 15.17 1.35 -2.24
C LYS A 95 13.91 0.68 -1.68
N THR A 96 13.44 1.09 -0.50
CA THR A 96 12.20 0.52 0.07
C THR A 96 11.00 0.76 -0.84
N ILE A 97 10.93 1.92 -1.48
CA ILE A 97 9.85 2.26 -2.42
C ILE A 97 10.03 1.53 -3.75
N ALA A 98 11.26 1.48 -4.31
CA ALA A 98 11.55 0.81 -5.58
C ALA A 98 11.22 -0.69 -5.53
N ASN A 99 11.38 -1.32 -4.36
CA ASN A 99 11.06 -2.73 -4.15
C ASN A 99 9.54 -3.01 -4.01
N ARG A 100 8.68 -1.96 -4.11
CA ARG A 100 7.22 -2.05 -3.92
C ARG A 100 6.41 -1.58 -5.12
N PRO A 101 6.56 -2.24 -6.28
CA PRO A 101 5.85 -1.82 -7.49
C PRO A 101 4.33 -1.87 -7.34
N VAL A 102 3.80 -2.79 -6.52
CA VAL A 102 2.36 -2.90 -6.23
C VAL A 102 1.89 -1.68 -5.44
N LEU A 103 2.63 -1.25 -4.41
CA LEU A 103 2.31 -0.04 -3.66
C LEU A 103 2.32 1.20 -4.56
N LEU A 104 3.36 1.36 -5.38
CA LEU A 104 3.46 2.49 -6.31
C LEU A 104 2.31 2.51 -7.33
N LYS A 105 1.93 1.33 -7.85
CA LYS A 105 0.80 1.18 -8.78
C LYS A 105 -0.53 1.53 -8.10
N LEU A 106 -0.71 1.15 -6.85
CA LEU A 106 -1.87 1.52 -6.03
C LEU A 106 -1.91 3.04 -5.80
N LEU A 107 -0.79 3.66 -5.45
CA LEU A 107 -0.66 5.11 -5.22
C LEU A 107 -1.07 5.94 -6.44
N ALA A 108 -0.80 5.45 -7.64
CA ALA A 108 -1.18 6.11 -8.89
C ALA A 108 -2.69 6.04 -9.21
N MET A 109 -3.47 5.29 -8.42
CA MET A 109 -4.91 5.17 -8.62
C MET A 109 -5.68 6.34 -8.00
N ASN A 110 -6.88 6.61 -8.54
CA ASN A 110 -7.82 7.53 -7.90
C ASN A 110 -8.44 6.89 -6.64
N ASN A 111 -8.06 7.38 -5.47
CA ASN A 111 -8.49 6.82 -4.19
C ASN A 111 -9.92 7.22 -3.79
N TYR A 112 -10.52 8.24 -4.43
CA TYR A 112 -11.87 8.70 -4.07
C TYR A 112 -12.93 7.61 -4.24
N ASP A 113 -12.87 6.84 -5.33
CA ASP A 113 -13.82 5.76 -5.58
C ASP A 113 -13.67 4.62 -4.56
N MET A 114 -12.44 4.33 -4.11
CA MET A 114 -12.20 3.33 -3.07
C MET A 114 -12.77 3.77 -1.73
N GLU A 115 -12.59 5.03 -1.36
CA GLU A 115 -13.14 5.59 -0.12
C GLU A 115 -14.67 5.59 -0.14
N ALA A 116 -15.29 6.01 -1.25
CA ALA A 116 -16.73 6.09 -1.39
C ALA A 116 -17.43 4.72 -1.38
N ASN A 117 -16.77 3.67 -1.85
CA ASN A 117 -17.32 2.33 -2.01
C ASN A 117 -16.84 1.31 -0.96
N SER A 118 -16.25 1.77 0.13
CA SER A 118 -15.75 0.92 1.20
C SER A 118 -16.41 1.23 2.54
N ARG A 119 -16.53 0.20 3.37
CA ARG A 119 -17.04 0.37 4.74
C ARG A 119 -16.06 1.20 5.59
N PRO A 120 -16.58 2.06 6.51
CA PRO A 120 -15.75 2.96 7.31
C PRO A 120 -14.66 2.27 8.13
N GLU A 121 -14.91 1.06 8.63
CA GLU A 121 -13.93 0.32 9.42
C GLU A 121 -12.71 -0.11 8.61
N LEU A 122 -12.88 -0.48 7.32
CA LEU A 122 -11.78 -0.82 6.43
C LEU A 122 -11.00 0.43 6.02
N LEU A 123 -11.71 1.52 5.75
CA LEU A 123 -11.07 2.81 5.49
C LEU A 123 -10.25 3.27 6.70
N ALA A 124 -10.78 3.13 7.92
CA ALA A 124 -10.07 3.49 9.14
C ALA A 124 -8.80 2.62 9.34
N SER A 125 -8.86 1.33 9.01
CA SER A 125 -7.70 0.43 9.08
C SER A 125 -6.60 0.86 8.10
N PHE A 126 -6.95 1.08 6.85
CA PHE A 126 -6.03 1.63 5.84
C PHE A 126 -5.41 2.98 6.28
N LYS A 127 -6.23 3.92 6.78
CA LYS A 127 -5.74 5.24 7.24
C LYS A 127 -4.76 5.11 8.42
N ARG A 128 -4.91 4.09 9.28
CA ARG A 128 -3.92 3.81 10.35
C ARG A 128 -2.58 3.34 9.79
N ALA A 129 -2.58 2.39 8.85
CA ALA A 129 -1.35 1.91 8.20
C ALA A 129 -0.62 3.04 7.45
N TYR A 130 -1.37 3.85 6.69
CA TYR A 130 -0.85 5.05 6.03
C TYR A 130 -0.28 6.07 7.03
N GLY A 131 -1.02 6.38 8.10
CA GLY A 131 -0.56 7.30 9.15
C GLY A 131 0.68 6.79 9.87
N ALA A 132 0.80 5.48 10.09
CA ALA A 132 2.00 4.86 10.67
C ALA A 132 3.23 5.06 9.78
N SER A 133 3.10 5.00 8.45
CA SER A 133 4.21 5.26 7.53
C SER A 133 4.71 6.71 7.64
N MET A 134 3.82 7.68 7.76
CA MET A 134 4.19 9.08 7.98
C MET A 134 4.95 9.25 9.31
N GLN A 135 4.48 8.59 10.37
CA GLN A 135 5.15 8.62 11.69
C GLN A 135 6.53 7.96 11.64
N ASN A 136 6.67 6.82 10.95
CA ASN A 136 7.95 6.14 10.81
C ASN A 136 8.96 6.99 10.02
N ILE A 137 8.54 7.65 8.94
CA ILE A 137 9.41 8.61 8.23
C ILE A 137 9.82 9.77 9.16
N CYS A 138 8.90 10.35 9.94
CA CYS A 138 9.24 11.38 10.93
C CYS A 138 10.26 10.89 11.97
N ARG A 139 10.14 9.63 12.44
CA ARG A 139 11.09 9.02 13.38
C ARG A 139 12.47 8.86 12.76
N LEU A 140 12.55 8.39 11.51
CA LEU A 140 13.82 8.28 10.76
C LEU A 140 14.49 9.65 10.59
N LEU A 141 13.74 10.68 10.17
CA LEU A 141 14.25 12.05 10.08
C LEU A 141 14.68 12.58 11.46
N GLY A 142 13.97 12.22 12.53
CA GLY A 142 14.33 12.59 13.90
C GLY A 142 15.66 12.00 14.34
N LYS A 143 15.92 10.74 14.01
CA LYS A 143 17.13 10.00 14.38
C LYS A 143 18.34 10.40 13.53
N PHE A 144 18.18 10.42 12.20
CA PHE A 144 19.30 10.53 11.27
C PHE A 144 19.54 11.94 10.70
N CYS A 145 18.56 12.83 10.86
CA CYS A 145 18.65 14.23 10.43
C CYS A 145 18.29 15.17 11.59
N PRO A 146 19.02 15.12 12.74
CA PRO A 146 18.68 15.91 13.94
C PRO A 146 18.80 17.42 13.71
N GLN A 147 19.55 17.86 12.69
CA GLN A 147 19.68 19.25 12.27
C GLN A 147 18.40 19.83 11.67
N MET A 148 17.49 19.00 11.17
CA MET A 148 16.21 19.46 10.62
C MET A 148 15.29 19.96 11.75
N SER A 149 14.74 21.14 11.58
CA SER A 149 13.67 21.65 12.42
C SER A 149 12.37 20.82 12.31
N VAL A 150 11.43 21.02 13.20
CA VAL A 150 10.11 20.38 13.13
C VAL A 150 9.38 20.75 11.84
N GLU A 151 9.48 22.03 11.43
CA GLU A 151 8.85 22.52 10.21
C GLU A 151 9.46 21.87 8.95
N GLU A 152 10.78 21.74 8.88
CA GLU A 152 11.45 21.07 7.76
C GLU A 152 11.06 19.60 7.64
N LYS A 153 10.93 18.87 8.76
CA LYS A 153 10.45 17.48 8.77
C LYS A 153 9.00 17.38 8.29
N GLN A 154 8.14 18.31 8.72
CA GLN A 154 6.76 18.37 8.23
C GLN A 154 6.70 18.68 6.74
N ASN A 155 7.47 19.65 6.26
CA ASN A 155 7.56 20.00 4.84
C ASN A 155 8.06 18.82 4.01
N PHE A 156 9.03 18.05 4.52
CA PHE A 156 9.47 16.82 3.84
C PHE A 156 8.30 15.86 3.66
N ILE A 157 7.50 15.58 4.69
CA ILE A 157 6.33 14.70 4.62
C ILE A 157 5.33 15.21 3.57
N TYR A 158 5.02 16.51 3.58
CA TYR A 158 4.08 17.14 2.64
C TYR A 158 4.54 17.12 1.19
N ILE A 159 5.84 16.97 0.93
CA ILE A 159 6.40 16.83 -0.41
C ILE A 159 6.55 15.35 -0.80
N PHE A 160 7.09 14.54 0.09
CA PHE A 160 7.48 13.16 -0.18
C PHE A 160 6.26 12.26 -0.50
N PHE A 161 5.20 12.32 0.32
CA PHE A 161 4.03 11.48 0.08
C PHE A 161 3.28 11.85 -1.22
N PRO A 162 2.95 13.11 -1.51
CA PRO A 162 2.37 13.47 -2.81
C PRO A 162 3.28 13.15 -4.01
N PHE A 163 4.60 13.27 -3.85
CA PHE A 163 5.55 12.88 -4.89
C PHE A 163 5.45 11.39 -5.23
N MET A 164 5.29 10.52 -4.23
CA MET A 164 5.10 9.08 -4.44
C MET A 164 3.87 8.77 -5.30
N PHE A 165 2.78 9.54 -5.18
CA PHE A 165 1.58 9.35 -6.02
C PHE A 165 1.85 9.59 -7.52
N GLY A 166 2.86 10.38 -7.84
CA GLY A 166 3.22 10.72 -9.22
C GLY A 166 4.30 9.83 -9.84
N ILE A 167 5.04 9.04 -9.05
CA ILE A 167 6.22 8.32 -9.57
C ILE A 167 5.86 7.21 -10.55
N TYR A 168 4.84 6.39 -10.25
CA TYR A 168 4.56 5.17 -11.00
C TYR A 168 4.30 5.37 -12.50
N PRO A 169 3.58 6.41 -12.95
CA PRO A 169 3.32 6.62 -14.38
C PRO A 169 4.59 6.93 -15.21
N TYR A 170 5.67 7.43 -14.59
CA TYR A 170 6.85 7.87 -15.33
C TYR A 170 7.74 6.72 -15.83
N PRO A 171 8.05 5.67 -15.06
CA PRO A 171 8.85 4.55 -15.53
C PRO A 171 8.05 3.51 -16.34
N SER A 172 6.71 3.53 -16.26
CA SER A 172 5.86 2.58 -16.97
C SER A 172 5.33 3.19 -18.26
N VAL A 173 6.11 3.07 -19.33
CA VAL A 173 5.68 3.46 -20.68
C VAL A 173 4.71 2.39 -21.20
N THR A 174 3.48 2.78 -21.55
CA THR A 174 2.51 1.87 -22.19
C THR A 174 2.86 1.65 -23.66
N GLU A 175 2.42 0.51 -24.26
CA GLU A 175 2.60 0.25 -25.69
C GLU A 175 2.12 1.43 -26.54
N LYS A 176 0.96 2.01 -26.20
CA LYS A 176 0.42 3.19 -26.89
C LYS A 176 1.29 4.44 -26.77
N GLN A 177 2.01 4.62 -25.66
CA GLN A 177 2.96 5.72 -25.50
C GLN A 177 4.26 5.46 -26.29
N THR A 178 4.63 4.20 -26.49
CA THR A 178 5.79 3.82 -27.31
C THR A 178 5.50 4.00 -28.80
N GLU A 179 4.23 3.86 -29.22
CA GLU A 179 3.78 4.02 -30.60
C GLU A 179 3.49 5.49 -30.97
N ALA A 180 3.35 6.40 -30.00
CA ALA A 180 3.05 7.80 -30.21
C ALA A 180 4.29 8.66 -30.30
#